data_d7b23ed97c805db05fcf28557bdc2445
#
_entry.id   d7b23ed97c805db05fcf28557bdc2445
#
_cell.length_a   1.000
_cell.length_b   1.000
_cell.length_c   1.000
_cell.angle_alpha   90.00
_cell.angle_beta   90.00
_cell.angle_gamma   90.00
#
_symmetry.space_group_name_H-M   'P 1'
#
loop_
_entity.id
_entity.type
_entity.pdbx_description
1 polymer ?
#
loop_
_entity_poly.entity_id
_entity_poly.type
_entity_poly.pdbx_seq_one_letter_code
_entity_poly.pdbx_strand_id
1 'polypeptide(L)'
;ANSGDLIRLELNEETRKLLVEIDGLSYTLALIDPDSIRQEPDIPDLDLAAEIVVEGAQLDRGITAADMVSDHIRLRVDESAEAFFVEAEGDTDDVDLELGREDLIALASGAADSLFSLDYLKDMNKAIPSDAEVTIELGEEFPVKLHYGFAEGLGSVSFMLAPRIQSE
;
A
#
# COMPACT_ATOMS: atom_id res chain seq x y z
N ALA A 1 4.48 1.15 21.60
CA ALA A 1 5.11 -0.15 21.71
C ALA A 1 6.48 -0.12 21.07
N ASN A 2 7.45 -0.79 21.66
CA ASN A 2 8.76 -1.00 21.07
C ASN A 2 8.80 -2.39 20.43
N SER A 3 9.82 -2.63 19.58
CA SER A 3 10.02 -3.98 19.04
C SER A 3 10.29 -4.98 20.17
N GLY A 4 9.48 -6.02 20.26
CA GLY A 4 9.56 -7.06 21.29
C GLY A 4 8.61 -6.88 22.49
N ASP A 5 7.86 -5.79 22.56
CA ASP A 5 6.86 -5.61 23.61
C ASP A 5 5.70 -6.60 23.41
N LEU A 6 5.25 -7.19 24.52
CA LEU A 6 4.04 -8.02 24.50
C LEU A 6 2.81 -7.13 24.56
N ILE A 7 1.97 -7.24 23.55
CA ILE A 7 0.68 -6.54 23.50
C ILE A 7 -0.42 -7.56 23.79
N ARG A 8 -1.24 -7.26 24.81
CA ARG A 8 -2.45 -8.02 25.12
C ARG A 8 -3.68 -7.27 24.67
N LEU A 9 -4.54 -7.94 23.93
CA LEU A 9 -5.83 -7.41 23.48
C LEU A 9 -6.95 -8.26 24.11
N GLU A 10 -7.92 -7.62 24.71
CA GLU A 10 -9.10 -8.31 25.28
C GLU A 10 -10.37 -7.57 24.86
N LEU A 11 -11.23 -8.26 24.10
CA LEU A 11 -12.51 -7.73 23.67
C LEU A 11 -13.60 -8.07 24.68
N ASN A 12 -14.31 -7.07 25.17
CA ASN A 12 -15.55 -7.24 25.92
C ASN A 12 -16.75 -6.89 25.01
N GLU A 13 -17.40 -7.92 24.50
CA GLU A 13 -18.51 -7.79 23.54
C GLU A 13 -19.74 -7.16 24.18
N GLU A 14 -20.03 -7.45 25.48
CA GLU A 14 -21.21 -6.93 26.17
C GLU A 14 -21.14 -5.41 26.35
N THR A 15 -19.95 -4.90 26.70
CA THR A 15 -19.74 -3.46 26.92
C THR A 15 -19.20 -2.75 25.69
N ARG A 16 -18.90 -3.49 24.60
CA ARG A 16 -18.26 -3.00 23.38
C ARG A 16 -16.99 -2.21 23.67
N LYS A 17 -16.10 -2.82 24.45
CA LYS A 17 -14.83 -2.21 24.82
C LYS A 17 -13.68 -3.14 24.46
N LEU A 18 -12.60 -2.56 23.94
CA LEU A 18 -11.32 -3.23 23.74
C LEU A 18 -10.35 -2.75 24.80
N LEU A 19 -9.84 -3.68 25.60
CA LEU A 19 -8.73 -3.45 26.50
C LEU A 19 -7.42 -3.74 25.75
N VAL A 20 -6.49 -2.80 25.80
CA VAL A 20 -5.15 -2.94 25.23
C VAL A 20 -4.13 -2.75 26.35
N GLU A 21 -3.30 -3.74 26.61
CA GLU A 21 -2.25 -3.69 27.62
C GLU A 21 -0.88 -3.81 26.95
N ILE A 22 0.02 -2.89 27.26
CA ILE A 22 1.39 -2.83 26.74
C ILE A 22 2.28 -2.36 27.88
N ASP A 23 3.25 -3.17 28.31
CA ASP A 23 4.27 -2.82 29.31
C ASP A 23 3.73 -2.06 30.54
N GLY A 24 2.65 -2.58 31.15
CA GLY A 24 2.01 -1.98 32.32
C GLY A 24 1.10 -0.79 32.03
N LEU A 25 1.01 -0.35 30.78
CA LEU A 25 0.05 0.65 30.32
C LEU A 25 -1.24 -0.05 29.89
N SER A 26 -2.38 0.43 30.35
CA SER A 26 -3.69 -0.11 30.03
C SER A 26 -4.57 0.96 29.37
N TYR A 27 -5.11 0.65 28.18
CA TYR A 27 -6.08 1.47 27.48
C TYR A 27 -7.42 0.74 27.39
N THR A 28 -8.50 1.47 27.62
CA THR A 28 -9.84 0.98 27.33
C THR A 28 -10.44 1.83 26.22
N LEU A 29 -10.68 1.22 25.07
CA LEU A 29 -11.26 1.84 23.90
C LEU A 29 -12.74 1.48 23.79
N ALA A 30 -13.62 2.47 23.66
CA ALA A 30 -15.01 2.24 23.30
C ALA A 30 -15.07 1.91 21.80
N LEU A 31 -15.72 0.82 21.45
CA LEU A 31 -15.88 0.39 20.05
C LEU A 31 -17.20 0.93 19.49
N ILE A 32 -17.20 1.18 18.19
CA ILE A 32 -18.38 1.60 17.44
C ILE A 32 -19.31 0.38 17.28
N ASP A 33 -20.60 0.61 17.30
CA ASP A 33 -21.61 -0.38 17.00
C ASP A 33 -21.49 -0.83 15.55
N PRO A 34 -21.27 -2.13 15.23
CA PRO A 34 -21.20 -2.63 13.87
C PRO A 34 -22.42 -2.25 13.03
N ASP A 35 -23.62 -2.23 13.65
CA ASP A 35 -24.87 -1.87 12.96
C ASP A 35 -24.95 -0.36 12.61
N SER A 36 -24.09 0.46 13.23
CA SER A 36 -24.00 1.90 12.95
C SER A 36 -22.91 2.26 11.95
N ILE A 37 -22.06 1.31 11.58
CA ILE A 37 -21.00 1.52 10.61
C ILE A 37 -21.62 1.45 9.21
N ARG A 38 -21.17 2.35 8.33
CA ARG A 38 -21.50 2.27 6.91
C ARG A 38 -21.07 0.91 6.39
N GLN A 39 -21.93 0.24 5.64
CA GLN A 39 -21.54 -1.01 4.97
C GLN A 39 -20.22 -0.79 4.20
N GLU A 40 -19.31 -1.74 4.34
CA GLU A 40 -18.09 -1.72 3.55
C GLU A 40 -18.46 -1.60 2.07
N PRO A 41 -17.82 -0.71 1.33
CA PRO A 41 -18.01 -0.70 -0.12
C PRO A 41 -17.55 -2.04 -0.68
N ASP A 42 -18.37 -2.62 -1.55
CA ASP A 42 -17.93 -3.79 -2.30
C ASP A 42 -16.68 -3.42 -3.11
N ILE A 43 -15.56 -4.05 -2.76
CA ILE A 43 -14.33 -3.91 -3.54
C ILE A 43 -14.55 -4.71 -4.82
N PRO A 44 -14.58 -4.06 -5.99
CA PRO A 44 -14.76 -4.79 -7.23
C PRO A 44 -13.60 -5.77 -7.43
N ASP A 45 -13.94 -6.96 -7.90
CA ASP A 45 -12.93 -7.90 -8.39
C ASP A 45 -12.43 -7.37 -9.73
N LEU A 46 -11.24 -6.76 -9.71
CA LEU A 46 -10.62 -6.16 -10.89
C LEU A 46 -9.61 -7.15 -11.45
N ASP A 47 -9.76 -7.47 -12.73
CA ASP A 47 -8.74 -8.21 -13.48
C ASP A 47 -7.65 -7.21 -13.92
N LEU A 48 -6.60 -7.08 -13.09
CA LEU A 48 -5.51 -6.16 -13.31
C LEU A 48 -4.40 -6.84 -14.11
N ALA A 49 -3.94 -6.17 -15.16
CA ALA A 49 -3.06 -6.77 -16.17
C ALA A 49 -1.65 -7.11 -15.66
N ALA A 50 -1.15 -6.38 -14.67
CA ALA A 50 0.19 -6.56 -14.14
C ALA A 50 0.17 -6.89 -12.64
N GLU A 51 1.02 -7.82 -12.23
CA GLU A 51 1.32 -8.13 -10.84
C GLU A 51 2.83 -8.05 -10.62
N ILE A 52 3.22 -7.24 -9.66
CA ILE A 52 4.61 -6.99 -9.28
C ILE A 52 4.78 -7.38 -7.81
N VAL A 53 5.84 -8.11 -7.48
CA VAL A 53 6.23 -8.33 -6.09
C VAL A 53 7.59 -7.67 -5.86
N VAL A 54 7.64 -6.76 -4.91
CA VAL A 54 8.81 -5.94 -4.61
C VAL A 54 9.05 -5.85 -3.11
N GLU A 55 10.29 -5.66 -2.67
CA GLU A 55 10.56 -5.36 -1.26
C GLU A 55 10.00 -3.98 -0.88
N GLY A 56 9.43 -3.87 0.32
CA GLY A 56 8.89 -2.61 0.84
C GLY A 56 9.90 -1.47 0.81
N ALA A 57 11.19 -1.74 1.03
CA ALA A 57 12.25 -0.76 0.93
C ALA A 57 12.40 -0.12 -0.47
N GLN A 58 12.17 -0.89 -1.54
CA GLN A 58 12.25 -0.37 -2.91
C GLN A 58 11.04 0.51 -3.24
N LEU A 59 9.85 0.09 -2.79
CA LEU A 59 8.64 0.90 -2.93
C LEU A 59 8.78 2.22 -2.15
N ASP A 60 9.24 2.17 -0.91
CA ASP A 60 9.51 3.35 -0.07
C ASP A 60 10.49 4.32 -0.73
N ARG A 61 11.55 3.79 -1.33
CA ARG A 61 12.54 4.58 -2.07
C ARG A 61 11.90 5.37 -3.22
N GLY A 62 11.04 4.73 -4.01
CA GLY A 62 10.35 5.38 -5.12
C GLY A 62 9.37 6.46 -4.64
N ILE A 63 8.55 6.13 -3.63
CA ILE A 63 7.58 7.07 -3.05
C ILE A 63 8.28 8.27 -2.40
N THR A 64 9.37 8.03 -1.66
CA THR A 64 10.16 9.12 -1.04
C THR A 64 10.80 10.02 -2.08
N ALA A 65 11.33 9.46 -3.16
CA ALA A 65 11.91 10.25 -4.24
C ALA A 65 10.84 11.10 -4.96
N ALA A 66 9.68 10.53 -5.26
CA ALA A 66 8.56 11.24 -5.87
C ALA A 66 8.07 12.41 -5.02
N ASP A 67 8.05 12.26 -3.68
CA ASP A 67 7.61 13.30 -2.73
C ASP A 67 8.49 14.57 -2.73
N MET A 68 9.68 14.47 -3.28
CA MET A 68 10.56 15.64 -3.41
C MET A 68 10.19 16.57 -4.58
N VAL A 69 9.44 16.05 -5.54
CA VAL A 69 9.21 16.79 -6.81
C VAL A 69 7.73 16.99 -7.16
N SER A 70 6.82 16.14 -6.69
CA SER A 70 5.42 16.15 -7.14
C SER A 70 4.43 15.72 -6.06
N ASP A 71 3.17 16.17 -6.20
CA ASP A 71 2.02 15.68 -5.42
C ASP A 71 1.38 14.43 -6.07
N HIS A 72 1.93 13.98 -7.19
CA HIS A 72 1.45 12.86 -7.97
C HIS A 72 2.57 11.86 -8.25
N ILE A 73 2.21 10.61 -8.40
CA ILE A 73 3.12 9.51 -8.71
C ILE A 73 2.48 8.64 -9.78
N ARG A 74 3.24 8.32 -10.80
CA ARG A 74 2.86 7.37 -11.85
C ARG A 74 3.50 6.03 -11.56
N LEU A 75 2.70 4.99 -11.59
CA LEU A 75 3.15 3.60 -11.53
C LEU A 75 2.90 2.96 -12.90
N ARG A 76 3.96 2.43 -13.50
CA ARG A 76 3.90 1.88 -14.85
C ARG A 76 4.65 0.56 -14.95
N VAL A 77 4.08 -0.39 -15.67
CA VAL A 77 4.77 -1.62 -16.09
C VAL A 77 4.94 -1.58 -17.60
N ASP A 78 6.19 -1.74 -18.03
CA ASP A 78 6.53 -1.89 -19.43
C ASP A 78 6.80 -3.38 -19.72
N GLU A 79 5.88 -3.98 -20.46
CA GLU A 79 5.95 -5.39 -20.80
C GLU A 79 7.20 -5.73 -21.66
N SER A 80 7.61 -4.80 -22.51
CA SER A 80 8.76 -5.01 -23.40
C SER A 80 10.11 -4.87 -22.67
N ALA A 81 10.17 -4.01 -21.66
CA ALA A 81 11.35 -3.83 -20.81
C ALA A 81 11.40 -4.83 -19.66
N GLU A 82 10.29 -5.55 -19.40
CA GLU A 82 10.13 -6.39 -18.20
C GLU A 82 10.50 -5.65 -16.92
N ALA A 83 10.05 -4.39 -16.80
CA ALA A 83 10.40 -3.48 -15.71
C ALA A 83 9.17 -2.79 -15.12
N PHE A 84 9.26 -2.48 -13.84
CA PHE A 84 8.33 -1.64 -13.11
C PHE A 84 8.94 -0.26 -12.90
N PHE A 85 8.18 0.79 -13.19
CA PHE A 85 8.60 2.17 -13.10
C PHE A 85 7.79 2.91 -12.04
N VAL A 86 8.50 3.71 -11.25
CA VAL A 86 7.92 4.67 -10.32
C VAL A 86 8.40 6.06 -10.74
N GLU A 87 7.49 6.83 -11.31
CA GLU A 87 7.81 8.10 -11.97
C GLU A 87 7.06 9.26 -11.29
N ALA A 88 7.66 10.43 -11.26
CA ALA A 88 7.01 11.66 -10.80
C ALA A 88 7.54 12.86 -11.60
N GLU A 89 6.64 13.68 -12.08
CA GLU A 89 6.94 14.92 -12.79
C GLU A 89 6.60 16.11 -11.90
N GLY A 90 7.57 16.97 -11.65
CA GLY A 90 7.41 18.26 -10.99
C GLY A 90 7.49 19.42 -11.97
N ASP A 91 7.46 20.66 -11.45
CA ASP A 91 7.55 21.86 -12.28
C ASP A 91 8.93 22.04 -12.95
N THR A 92 9.99 21.56 -12.31
CA THR A 92 11.38 21.75 -12.73
C THR A 92 12.22 20.49 -12.70
N ASP A 93 11.81 19.51 -11.91
CA ASP A 93 12.57 18.31 -11.62
C ASP A 93 11.68 17.08 -11.80
N ASP A 94 12.24 16.01 -12.34
CA ASP A 94 11.57 14.74 -12.55
C ASP A 94 12.28 13.62 -11.79
N VAL A 95 11.53 12.61 -11.40
CA VAL A 95 12.06 11.38 -10.80
C VAL A 95 11.61 10.21 -11.63
N ASP A 96 12.56 9.34 -11.96
CA ASP A 96 12.33 8.05 -12.60
C ASP A 96 13.12 6.97 -11.86
N LEU A 97 12.41 6.02 -11.28
CA LEU A 97 12.97 4.82 -10.69
C LEU A 97 12.55 3.62 -11.54
N GLU A 98 13.48 3.05 -12.24
CA GLU A 98 13.32 1.78 -12.96
C GLU A 98 13.75 0.63 -12.06
N LEU A 99 12.87 -0.35 -11.90
CA LEU A 99 13.13 -1.61 -11.24
C LEU A 99 13.03 -2.73 -12.27
N GLY A 100 14.17 -3.21 -12.72
CA GLY A 100 14.27 -4.34 -13.63
C GLY A 100 13.98 -5.67 -12.95
N ARG A 101 13.94 -6.74 -13.72
CA ARG A 101 13.62 -8.08 -13.21
C ARG A 101 14.53 -8.55 -12.07
N GLU A 102 15.77 -8.09 -12.04
CA GLU A 102 16.75 -8.38 -10.98
C GLU A 102 16.50 -7.65 -9.67
N ASP A 103 15.74 -6.54 -9.70
CA ASP A 103 15.37 -5.73 -8.54
C ASP A 103 14.02 -6.14 -7.94
N LEU A 104 13.26 -6.97 -8.66
CA LEU A 104 11.94 -7.44 -8.29
C LEU A 104 11.98 -8.88 -7.79
N ILE A 105 11.13 -9.21 -6.83
CA ILE A 105 10.93 -10.58 -6.36
C ILE A 105 10.19 -11.39 -7.41
N ALA A 106 9.15 -10.79 -8.01
CA ALA A 106 8.38 -11.37 -9.10
C ALA A 106 7.79 -10.28 -9.99
N LEU A 107 7.57 -10.62 -11.25
CA LEU A 107 6.87 -9.80 -12.23
C LEU A 107 6.04 -10.71 -13.15
N ALA A 108 4.72 -10.63 -13.03
CA ALA A 108 3.79 -11.12 -14.03
C ALA A 108 3.37 -9.92 -14.87
N SER A 109 3.86 -9.88 -16.11
CA SER A 109 3.81 -8.72 -16.95
C SER A 109 2.53 -8.65 -17.78
N GLY A 110 1.84 -7.53 -17.65
CA GLY A 110 0.90 -6.94 -18.58
C GLY A 110 1.18 -5.44 -18.62
N ALA A 111 0.82 -4.78 -19.69
CA ALA A 111 0.97 -3.32 -19.75
C ALA A 111 0.06 -2.67 -18.71
N ALA A 112 0.62 -1.78 -17.92
CA ALA A 112 -0.11 -1.03 -16.91
C ALA A 112 0.48 0.37 -16.78
N ASP A 113 -0.39 1.37 -16.66
CA ASP A 113 -0.01 2.77 -16.52
C ASP A 113 -1.12 3.52 -15.78
N SER A 114 -0.82 4.05 -14.61
CA SER A 114 -1.78 4.81 -13.83
C SER A 114 -1.12 5.88 -12.96
N LEU A 115 -1.79 7.01 -12.86
CA LEU A 115 -1.39 8.14 -12.03
C LEU A 115 -2.17 8.14 -10.72
N PHE A 116 -1.48 8.41 -9.60
CA PHE A 116 -2.07 8.41 -8.26
C PHE A 116 -1.74 9.68 -7.49
N SER A 117 -2.57 9.99 -6.47
CA SER A 117 -2.22 11.00 -5.47
C SER A 117 -1.15 10.45 -4.56
N LEU A 118 -0.02 11.15 -4.48
CA LEU A 118 1.14 10.71 -3.70
C LEU A 118 0.85 10.68 -2.20
N ASP A 119 0.06 11.62 -1.68
CA ASP A 119 -0.25 11.68 -0.24
C ASP A 119 -0.89 10.40 0.29
N TYR A 120 -1.81 9.80 -0.48
CA TYR A 120 -2.43 8.53 -0.07
C TYR A 120 -1.43 7.37 -0.10
N LEU A 121 -0.60 7.29 -1.16
CA LEU A 121 0.43 6.25 -1.23
C LEU A 121 1.47 6.38 -0.12
N LYS A 122 1.87 7.60 0.24
CA LYS A 122 2.74 7.85 1.39
C LYS A 122 2.14 7.36 2.70
N ASP A 123 0.85 7.61 2.92
CA ASP A 123 0.19 7.16 4.15
C ASP A 123 0.07 5.63 4.21
N MET A 124 -0.22 4.98 3.10
CA MET A 124 -0.22 3.52 2.99
C MET A 124 1.19 2.95 3.23
N ASN A 125 2.20 3.55 2.61
CA ASN A 125 3.60 3.13 2.69
C ASN A 125 4.16 3.17 4.12
N LYS A 126 3.72 4.10 4.97
CA LYS A 126 4.10 4.17 6.38
C LYS A 126 3.76 2.90 7.18
N ALA A 127 2.77 2.14 6.74
CA ALA A 127 2.35 0.91 7.39
C ALA A 127 3.10 -0.33 6.85
N ILE A 128 3.83 -0.20 5.74
CA ILE A 128 4.55 -1.29 5.08
C ILE A 128 5.95 -1.43 5.71
N PRO A 129 6.29 -2.58 6.30
CA PRO A 129 7.66 -2.83 6.75
C PRO A 129 8.64 -2.85 5.57
N SER A 130 9.85 -2.34 5.77
CA SER A 130 10.87 -2.26 4.72
C SER A 130 11.31 -3.62 4.17
N ASP A 131 11.20 -4.66 4.98
CA ASP A 131 11.53 -6.05 4.66
C ASP A 131 10.31 -6.90 4.23
N ALA A 132 9.14 -6.28 4.12
CA ALA A 132 7.95 -6.97 3.64
C ALA A 132 7.99 -7.18 2.12
N GLU A 133 7.52 -8.34 1.67
CA GLU A 133 7.19 -8.57 0.28
C GLU A 133 5.84 -7.93 -0.01
N VAL A 134 5.83 -6.93 -0.90
CA VAL A 134 4.63 -6.20 -1.30
C VAL A 134 4.20 -6.65 -2.69
N THR A 135 3.00 -7.20 -2.78
CA THR A 135 2.35 -7.46 -4.07
C THR A 135 1.61 -6.22 -4.52
N ILE A 136 1.90 -5.76 -5.72
CA ILE A 136 1.29 -4.61 -6.39
C ILE A 136 0.55 -5.13 -7.60
N GLU A 137 -0.79 -5.00 -7.62
CA GLU A 137 -1.59 -5.28 -8.81
C GLU A 137 -1.96 -3.96 -9.48
N LEU A 138 -1.70 -3.86 -10.78
CA LEU A 138 -1.79 -2.61 -11.54
C LEU A 138 -2.45 -2.85 -12.90
N GLY A 139 -3.22 -1.87 -13.37
CA GLY A 139 -3.83 -1.83 -14.70
C GLY A 139 -3.66 -0.45 -15.35
N GLU A 140 -4.21 -0.29 -16.55
CA GLU A 140 -4.22 0.99 -17.26
C GLU A 140 -5.41 1.82 -16.79
N GLU A 141 -5.17 2.96 -16.14
CA GLU A 141 -6.19 3.82 -15.54
C GLU A 141 -7.11 3.11 -14.51
N PHE A 142 -6.63 2.03 -13.90
CA PHE A 142 -7.32 1.29 -12.86
C PHE A 142 -6.77 1.59 -11.47
N PRO A 143 -7.55 1.29 -10.40
CA PRO A 143 -7.04 1.34 -9.04
C PRO A 143 -5.82 0.43 -8.87
N VAL A 144 -4.82 0.89 -8.10
CA VAL A 144 -3.74 0.02 -7.62
C VAL A 144 -4.20 -0.73 -6.38
N LYS A 145 -3.86 -2.02 -6.31
CA LYS A 145 -3.97 -2.80 -5.08
C LYS A 145 -2.57 -3.06 -4.54
N LEU A 146 -2.37 -2.82 -3.25
CA LEU A 146 -1.16 -3.16 -2.51
C LEU A 146 -1.51 -4.20 -1.47
N HIS A 147 -0.77 -5.30 -1.42
CA HIS A 147 -0.98 -6.35 -0.45
C HIS A 147 0.35 -6.79 0.16
N TYR A 148 0.38 -6.99 1.48
CA TYR A 148 1.50 -7.60 2.18
C TYR A 148 1.05 -8.41 3.39
N GLY A 149 1.84 -9.43 3.73
CA GLY A 149 1.64 -10.25 4.92
C GLY A 149 2.51 -9.78 6.08
N PHE A 150 2.10 -10.09 7.30
CA PHE A 150 2.88 -9.87 8.51
C PHE A 150 2.71 -11.02 9.50
N ALA A 151 3.55 -11.04 10.55
CA ALA A 151 3.53 -12.07 11.59
C ALA A 151 3.54 -13.50 11.01
N GLU A 152 4.48 -13.79 10.09
CA GLU A 152 4.65 -15.12 9.46
C GLU A 152 3.37 -15.65 8.77
N GLY A 153 2.58 -14.73 8.18
CA GLY A 153 1.35 -15.08 7.48
C GLY A 153 0.09 -15.15 8.36
N LEU A 154 0.19 -14.81 9.65
CA LEU A 154 -0.97 -14.75 10.54
C LEU A 154 -1.86 -13.53 10.30
N GLY A 155 -1.37 -12.54 9.59
CA GLY A 155 -2.13 -11.37 9.21
C GLY A 155 -1.71 -10.84 7.85
N SER A 156 -2.60 -10.07 7.24
CA SER A 156 -2.32 -9.37 5.98
C SER A 156 -3.02 -8.02 5.95
N VAL A 157 -2.49 -7.14 5.13
CA VAL A 157 -3.07 -5.82 4.85
C VAL A 157 -3.23 -5.69 3.35
N SER A 158 -4.38 -5.20 2.93
CA SER A 158 -4.64 -4.84 1.54
C SER A 158 -5.12 -3.40 1.48
N PHE A 159 -4.51 -2.64 0.59
CA PHE A 159 -4.94 -1.28 0.25
C PHE A 159 -5.44 -1.25 -1.19
N MET A 160 -6.38 -0.38 -1.47
CA MET A 160 -6.79 -0.03 -2.82
C MET A 160 -6.84 1.48 -2.95
N LEU A 161 -6.24 2.02 -4.00
CA LEU A 161 -6.24 3.44 -4.31
C LEU A 161 -6.73 3.66 -5.74
N ALA A 162 -7.74 4.52 -5.86
CA ALA A 162 -8.24 4.92 -7.18
C ALA A 162 -7.21 5.78 -7.92
N PRO A 163 -7.11 5.64 -9.26
CA PRO A 163 -6.24 6.48 -10.06
C PRO A 163 -6.78 7.90 -10.15
N ARG A 164 -5.89 8.83 -10.49
CA ARG A 164 -6.25 10.19 -10.90
C ARG A 164 -6.58 10.17 -12.38
N ILE A 165 -7.79 10.56 -12.73
CA ILE A 165 -8.17 10.76 -14.12
C ILE A 165 -7.64 12.11 -14.54
N GLN A 166 -6.72 12.15 -15.52
CA GLN A 166 -6.32 13.40 -16.17
C GLN A 166 -7.49 13.86 -17.03
N SER A 167 -8.15 14.94 -16.62
CA SER A 167 -9.10 15.62 -17.51
C SER A 167 -8.30 16.33 -18.60
N GLU A 168 -8.49 15.95 -19.86
CA GLU A 168 -8.00 16.70 -21.01
C GLU A 168 -8.52 18.14 -21.02
#